data_840b9bc73c08a56a73b01640ca4cbd83
#
_entry.id   840b9bc73c08a56a73b01640ca4cbd83
#
_cell.length_a   1.000
_cell.length_b   1.000
_cell.length_c   1.000
_cell.angle_alpha   90.00
_cell.angle_beta   90.00
_cell.angle_gamma   90.00
#
_symmetry.space_group_name_H-M   'P 1'
#
loop_
_entity.id
_entity.type
_entity.pdbx_description
1 polymer ?
#
loop_
_entity_poly.entity_id
_entity_poly.type
_entity_poly.pdbx_seq_one_letter_code
_entity_poly.pdbx_strand_id
1 'polypeptide(L)'
;MFAEMAKRDIARLRAEGYLPTDEEVIRLNDLAVLIEKGKETTPANHPRFAFAGNVVLHEPTIGALEWWWAYGQDAFWLSGWKLRAHYFMLAHARRLDILASLKRQEDVRRAVKAWLRGVAATDDELFRALMYVKHGWDNAVANDGGEPAPQADPETELDVLDALLTEAAGRSGIAPSEVRTLTKLQSDAVLRAACRAGEIPQPGTAKLYMKYRMVVREIEARGKKPREAGDGE
;
A
#
# COMPACT_ATOMS: atom_id res chain seq x y z
N MET A 1 -13.02 -16.42 -2.32
CA MET A 1 -13.37 -15.36 -3.29
C MET A 1 -12.33 -15.27 -4.41
N PHE A 2 -11.04 -15.09 -4.12
CA PHE A 2 -9.99 -14.99 -5.15
C PHE A 2 -9.69 -16.33 -5.83
N ALA A 3 -9.79 -17.46 -5.13
CA ALA A 3 -9.70 -18.77 -5.75
C ALA A 3 -10.80 -19.01 -6.81
N GLU A 4 -12.02 -18.51 -6.54
CA GLU A 4 -13.10 -18.57 -7.52
C GLU A 4 -12.90 -17.58 -8.68
N MET A 5 -12.24 -16.44 -8.45
CA MET A 5 -11.82 -15.52 -9.51
C MET A 5 -10.83 -16.21 -10.44
N ALA A 6 -9.80 -16.89 -9.90
CA ALA A 6 -8.82 -17.61 -10.71
C ALA A 6 -9.48 -18.70 -11.57
N LYS A 7 -10.40 -19.48 -11.00
CA LYS A 7 -11.16 -20.50 -11.76
C LYS A 7 -11.97 -19.87 -12.90
N ARG A 8 -12.65 -18.75 -12.63
CA ARG A 8 -13.44 -18.03 -13.65
C ARG A 8 -12.56 -17.45 -14.75
N ASP A 9 -11.42 -16.82 -14.38
CA ASP A 9 -10.51 -16.26 -15.37
C ASP A 9 -9.88 -17.36 -16.25
N ILE A 10 -9.49 -18.50 -15.69
CA ILE A 10 -8.98 -19.64 -16.44
C ILE A 10 -10.05 -20.20 -17.39
N ALA A 11 -11.28 -20.34 -16.90
CA ALA A 11 -12.40 -20.80 -17.72
C ALA A 11 -12.71 -19.81 -18.84
N ARG A 12 -12.71 -18.50 -18.56
CA ARG A 12 -12.90 -17.44 -19.56
C ARG A 12 -11.82 -17.49 -20.64
N LEU A 13 -10.54 -17.52 -20.23
CA LEU A 13 -9.42 -17.60 -21.17
C LEU A 13 -9.54 -18.79 -22.11
N ARG A 14 -9.89 -19.97 -21.58
CA ARG A 14 -10.12 -21.20 -22.39
C ARG A 14 -11.30 -21.04 -23.34
N ALA A 15 -12.41 -20.47 -22.87
CA ALA A 15 -13.60 -20.22 -23.69
C ALA A 15 -13.34 -19.22 -24.83
N GLU A 16 -12.45 -18.25 -24.60
CA GLU A 16 -12.03 -17.27 -25.61
C GLU A 16 -10.96 -17.80 -26.58
N GLY A 17 -10.49 -19.03 -26.37
CA GLY A 17 -9.51 -19.70 -27.25
C GLY A 17 -8.04 -19.48 -26.84
N TYR A 18 -7.79 -18.89 -25.67
CA TYR A 18 -6.45 -18.89 -25.08
C TYR A 18 -6.18 -20.21 -24.37
N LEU A 19 -4.95 -20.69 -24.43
CA LEU A 19 -4.56 -21.95 -23.79
C LEU A 19 -3.49 -21.66 -22.72
N PRO A 20 -3.89 -21.40 -21.46
CA PRO A 20 -2.94 -21.32 -20.36
C PRO A 20 -2.18 -22.62 -20.22
N THR A 21 -0.86 -22.54 -20.02
CA THR A 21 -0.05 -23.73 -19.69
C THR A 21 -0.36 -24.17 -18.25
N ASP A 22 -0.02 -25.42 -17.93
CA ASP A 22 -0.23 -25.93 -16.56
C ASP A 22 0.53 -25.10 -15.53
N GLU A 23 1.74 -24.62 -15.86
CA GLU A 23 2.54 -23.75 -14.99
C GLU A 23 1.83 -22.42 -14.72
N GLU A 24 1.21 -21.83 -15.73
CA GLU A 24 0.45 -20.58 -15.57
C GLU A 24 -0.83 -20.78 -14.76
N VAL A 25 -1.51 -21.91 -14.95
CA VAL A 25 -2.67 -22.28 -14.13
C VAL A 25 -2.28 -22.44 -12.67
N ILE A 26 -1.16 -23.13 -12.38
CA ILE A 26 -0.63 -23.25 -11.03
C ILE A 26 -0.29 -21.87 -10.46
N ARG A 27 0.46 -21.05 -11.21
CA ARG A 27 0.86 -19.70 -10.79
C ARG A 27 -0.34 -18.79 -10.50
N LEU A 28 -1.39 -18.83 -11.31
CA LEU A 28 -2.62 -18.06 -11.07
C LEU A 28 -3.34 -18.51 -9.78
N ASN A 29 -3.43 -19.82 -9.56
CA ASN A 29 -4.04 -20.36 -8.35
C ASN A 29 -3.23 -20.02 -7.11
N ASP A 30 -1.90 -20.14 -7.14
CA ASP A 30 -1.03 -19.80 -6.02
C ASP A 30 -1.12 -18.31 -5.65
N LEU A 31 -1.10 -17.43 -6.66
CA LEU A 31 -1.29 -15.99 -6.44
C LEU A 31 -2.68 -15.69 -5.85
N ALA A 32 -3.73 -16.36 -6.31
CA ALA A 32 -5.07 -16.20 -5.76
C ALA A 32 -5.15 -16.63 -4.29
N VAL A 33 -4.50 -17.74 -3.92
CA VAL A 33 -4.41 -18.21 -2.52
C VAL A 33 -3.63 -17.21 -1.66
N LEU A 34 -2.51 -16.67 -2.15
CA LEU A 34 -1.72 -15.68 -1.42
C LEU A 34 -2.50 -14.36 -1.21
N ILE A 35 -3.27 -13.94 -2.21
CA ILE A 35 -4.14 -12.77 -2.10
C ILE A 35 -5.24 -13.01 -1.05
N GLU A 36 -5.84 -14.20 -1.03
CA GLU A 36 -6.87 -14.57 -0.06
C GLU A 36 -6.32 -14.56 1.37
N LYS A 37 -5.15 -15.18 1.58
CA LYS A 37 -4.45 -15.18 2.87
C LYS A 37 -4.09 -13.76 3.33
N GLY A 38 -3.56 -12.92 2.44
CA GLY A 38 -3.26 -11.52 2.76
C GLY A 38 -4.50 -10.73 3.17
N LYS A 39 -5.67 -11.10 2.65
CA LYS A 39 -6.93 -10.49 3.03
C LYS A 39 -7.40 -10.90 4.44
N GLU A 40 -7.16 -12.15 4.82
CA GLU A 40 -7.52 -12.66 6.16
C GLU A 40 -6.65 -12.03 7.27
N THR A 41 -5.40 -11.72 6.94
CA THR A 41 -4.44 -11.12 7.89
C THR A 41 -4.55 -9.58 7.97
N THR A 42 -5.38 -8.95 7.17
CA THR A 42 -5.53 -7.49 7.20
C THR A 42 -6.32 -7.08 8.45
N PRO A 43 -5.73 -6.29 9.36
CA PRO A 43 -6.43 -5.82 10.56
C PRO A 43 -7.68 -5.01 10.19
N ALA A 44 -8.65 -5.02 11.10
CA ALA A 44 -9.85 -4.22 10.99
C ALA A 44 -9.55 -2.76 10.60
N ASN A 45 -10.49 -2.11 9.91
CA ASN A 45 -10.37 -0.75 9.33
C ASN A 45 -10.12 0.39 10.35
N HIS A 46 -9.57 0.07 11.53
CA HIS A 46 -9.22 1.04 12.55
C HIS A 46 -7.77 1.50 12.37
N PRO A 47 -7.54 2.84 12.34
CA PRO A 47 -6.19 3.37 12.27
C PRO A 47 -5.36 2.89 13.45
N ARG A 48 -4.17 2.38 13.17
CA ARG A 48 -3.24 1.95 14.21
C ARG A 48 -2.57 3.15 14.85
N PHE A 49 -2.27 3.02 16.13
CA PHE A 49 -1.41 3.96 16.85
C PHE A 49 -0.62 3.22 17.91
N ALA A 50 0.54 3.74 18.28
CA ALA A 50 1.39 3.17 19.31
C ALA A 50 2.01 4.28 20.17
N PHE A 51 2.16 4.00 21.46
CA PHE A 51 2.84 4.88 22.39
C PHE A 51 4.34 4.58 22.42
N ALA A 52 5.15 5.63 22.46
CA ALA A 52 6.57 5.58 22.72
C ALA A 52 6.92 6.71 23.70
N GLY A 53 7.16 6.38 24.97
CA GLY A 53 7.34 7.38 26.01
C GLY A 53 6.14 8.34 26.10
N ASN A 54 6.41 9.62 25.91
CA ASN A 54 5.40 10.69 25.91
C ASN A 54 4.82 11.00 24.51
N VAL A 55 5.15 10.19 23.49
CA VAL A 55 4.72 10.43 22.10
C VAL A 55 3.76 9.34 21.67
N VAL A 56 2.83 9.70 20.79
CA VAL A 56 1.96 8.77 20.10
C VAL A 56 2.30 8.81 18.61
N LEU A 57 2.69 7.68 18.05
CA LEU A 57 2.83 7.52 16.61
C LEU A 57 1.53 6.97 16.03
N HIS A 58 1.05 7.58 14.96
CA HIS A 58 -0.16 7.17 14.26
C HIS A 58 0.17 6.56 12.91
N GLU A 59 -0.69 5.67 12.44
CA GLU A 59 -0.65 5.23 11.04
C GLU A 59 -0.73 6.46 10.12
N PRO A 60 0.13 6.53 9.07
CA PRO A 60 0.17 7.70 8.22
C PRO A 60 -1.13 7.85 7.44
N THR A 61 -1.64 9.07 7.39
CA THR A 61 -2.72 9.45 6.49
C THR A 61 -2.19 9.72 5.09
N ILE A 62 -3.06 9.74 4.09
CA ILE A 62 -2.67 10.07 2.71
C ILE A 62 -1.99 11.44 2.66
N GLY A 63 -2.56 12.45 3.31
CA GLY A 63 -1.95 13.79 3.35
C GLY A 63 -0.60 13.85 4.08
N ALA A 64 -0.38 12.99 5.08
CA ALA A 64 0.93 12.88 5.73
C ALA A 64 1.96 12.21 4.82
N LEU A 65 1.56 11.21 4.02
CA LEU A 65 2.41 10.58 3.02
C LEU A 65 2.76 11.52 1.87
N GLU A 66 1.79 12.28 1.35
CA GLU A 66 2.04 13.34 0.35
C GLU A 66 3.08 14.35 0.87
N TRP A 67 2.89 14.84 2.12
CA TRP A 67 3.86 15.75 2.75
C TRP A 67 5.24 15.11 2.90
N TRP A 68 5.29 13.83 3.31
CA TRP A 68 6.55 13.10 3.47
C TRP A 68 7.34 13.04 2.16
N TRP A 69 6.70 12.68 1.08
CA TRP A 69 7.33 12.59 -0.23
C TRP A 69 7.70 13.96 -0.80
N ALA A 70 6.89 14.98 -0.56
CA ALA A 70 7.15 16.31 -1.08
C ALA A 70 8.23 17.07 -0.29
N TYR A 71 8.31 16.90 1.03
CA TYR A 71 9.13 17.78 1.88
C TYR A 71 9.92 17.03 2.95
N GLY A 72 9.48 15.89 3.41
CA GLY A 72 10.00 15.23 4.59
C GLY A 72 11.24 14.39 4.32
N GLN A 73 11.22 13.57 3.28
CA GLN A 73 12.31 12.62 3.06
C GLN A 73 13.61 13.29 2.62
N ASP A 74 13.55 14.34 1.80
CA ASP A 74 14.73 15.03 1.29
C ASP A 74 15.32 16.05 2.28
N ALA A 75 14.56 16.36 3.35
CA ALA A 75 15.05 17.21 4.41
C ALA A 75 16.26 16.59 5.16
N PHE A 76 16.41 15.26 5.09
CA PHE A 76 17.43 14.51 5.81
C PHE A 76 17.99 13.38 4.94
N TRP A 77 19.13 13.60 4.37
CA TRP A 77 19.85 12.61 3.54
C TRP A 77 20.60 11.55 4.37
N LEU A 78 20.91 11.84 5.65
CA LEU A 78 21.51 10.88 6.57
C LEU A 78 20.46 9.93 7.13
N SER A 79 20.69 8.63 7.07
CA SER A 79 19.73 7.59 7.46
C SER A 79 19.11 7.79 8.86
N GLY A 80 19.91 8.10 9.87
CA GLY A 80 19.43 8.31 11.23
C GLY A 80 18.48 9.52 11.37
N TRP A 81 18.73 10.60 10.63
CA TRP A 81 17.85 11.76 10.61
C TRP A 81 16.58 11.53 9.80
N LYS A 82 16.65 10.76 8.72
CA LYS A 82 15.48 10.37 7.93
C LYS A 82 14.48 9.58 8.78
N LEU A 83 14.98 8.66 9.61
CA LEU A 83 14.16 7.91 10.54
C LEU A 83 13.47 8.81 11.58
N ARG A 84 14.19 9.79 12.15
CA ARG A 84 13.64 10.77 13.10
C ARG A 84 12.59 11.68 12.48
N ALA A 85 12.79 12.10 11.24
CA ALA A 85 11.77 12.84 10.49
C ALA A 85 10.53 11.99 10.21
N HIS A 86 10.71 10.69 9.98
CA HIS A 86 9.61 9.75 9.83
C HIS A 86 8.79 9.64 11.13
N TYR A 87 9.45 9.52 12.29
CA TYR A 87 8.75 9.55 13.58
C TYR A 87 7.98 10.87 13.77
N PHE A 88 8.57 12.00 13.41
CA PHE A 88 7.89 13.29 13.46
C PHE A 88 6.65 13.30 12.58
N MET A 89 6.73 12.83 11.35
CA MET A 89 5.58 12.72 10.44
C MET A 89 4.48 11.84 11.05
N LEU A 90 4.82 10.67 11.61
CA LEU A 90 3.86 9.77 12.22
C LEU A 90 3.23 10.35 13.49
N ALA A 91 3.99 11.10 14.29
CA ALA A 91 3.47 11.81 15.47
C ALA A 91 2.46 12.90 15.09
N HIS A 92 2.59 13.47 13.89
CA HIS A 92 1.73 14.55 13.40
C HIS A 92 0.81 14.10 12.24
N ALA A 93 0.68 12.81 11.97
CA ALA A 93 -0.09 12.30 10.83
C ALA A 93 -1.57 12.71 10.84
N ARG A 94 -2.13 12.99 12.02
CA ARG A 94 -3.50 13.53 12.22
C ARG A 94 -3.56 15.05 12.33
N ARG A 95 -2.43 15.71 12.29
CA ARG A 95 -2.30 17.17 12.39
C ARG A 95 -1.74 17.72 11.09
N LEU A 96 -2.50 17.50 10.00
CA LEU A 96 -2.09 17.94 8.66
C LEU A 96 -1.86 19.44 8.57
N ASP A 97 -2.50 20.23 9.44
CA ASP A 97 -2.25 21.67 9.60
C ASP A 97 -0.79 21.97 9.96
N ILE A 98 -0.20 21.19 10.87
CA ILE A 98 1.21 21.31 11.24
C ILE A 98 2.11 20.93 10.08
N LEU A 99 1.87 19.76 9.47
CA LEU A 99 2.68 19.28 8.34
C LEU A 99 2.60 20.25 7.15
N ALA A 100 1.42 20.72 6.81
CA ALA A 100 1.20 21.65 5.70
C ALA A 100 1.87 23.03 5.89
N SER A 101 2.17 23.42 7.12
CA SER A 101 2.94 24.64 7.39
C SER A 101 4.43 24.52 7.07
N LEU A 102 4.96 23.30 6.96
CA LEU A 102 6.38 22.98 6.77
C LEU A 102 6.66 22.66 5.30
N LYS A 103 6.81 23.70 4.47
CA LYS A 103 7.01 23.58 3.02
C LYS A 103 8.47 23.69 2.57
N ARG A 104 9.40 24.00 3.48
CA ARG A 104 10.83 24.11 3.17
C ARG A 104 11.59 23.07 3.98
N GLN A 105 12.59 22.46 3.39
CA GLN A 105 13.44 21.47 4.04
C GLN A 105 14.06 21.99 5.36
N GLU A 106 14.45 23.27 5.38
CA GLU A 106 15.00 23.90 6.60
C GLU A 106 13.99 24.00 7.73
N ASP A 107 12.72 24.32 7.42
CA ASP A 107 11.63 24.39 8.38
C ASP A 107 11.33 23.01 8.95
N VAL A 108 11.31 21.98 8.09
CA VAL A 108 11.18 20.57 8.50
C VAL A 108 12.32 20.18 9.45
N ARG A 109 13.57 20.45 9.08
CA ARG A 109 14.74 20.15 9.94
C ARG A 109 14.64 20.83 11.29
N ARG A 110 14.23 22.09 11.31
CA ARG A 110 14.06 22.88 12.52
C ARG A 110 12.94 22.33 13.41
N ALA A 111 11.80 22.00 12.79
CA ALA A 111 10.65 21.43 13.50
C ALA A 111 10.98 20.07 14.11
N VAL A 112 11.61 19.17 13.35
CA VAL A 112 12.03 17.84 13.84
C VAL A 112 13.02 17.99 15.01
N LYS A 113 14.02 18.87 14.90
CA LYS A 113 14.96 19.13 16.01
C LYS A 113 14.28 19.68 17.25
N ALA A 114 13.31 20.57 17.09
CA ALA A 114 12.56 21.13 18.21
C ALA A 114 11.69 20.05 18.86
N TRP A 115 10.99 19.25 18.07
CA TRP A 115 10.15 18.15 18.56
C TRP A 115 10.97 17.11 19.33
N LEU A 116 12.13 16.68 18.80
CA LEU A 116 13.00 15.68 19.44
C LEU A 116 13.48 16.10 20.83
N ARG A 117 13.60 17.41 21.14
CA ARG A 117 13.97 17.88 22.47
C ARG A 117 12.89 17.60 23.52
N GLY A 118 11.64 17.46 23.09
CA GLY A 118 10.51 17.15 23.97
C GLY A 118 10.14 15.66 24.01
N VAL A 119 10.83 14.82 23.22
CA VAL A 119 10.57 13.38 23.18
C VAL A 119 11.29 12.68 24.33
N ALA A 120 10.50 12.06 25.21
CA ALA A 120 10.99 11.26 26.33
C ALA A 120 10.86 9.75 26.03
N ALA A 121 11.26 9.36 24.82
CA ALA A 121 11.28 7.97 24.34
C ALA A 121 12.67 7.61 23.85
N THR A 122 13.07 6.35 24.05
CA THR A 122 14.28 5.79 23.47
C THR A 122 14.09 5.55 21.96
N ASP A 123 15.20 5.49 21.22
CA ASP A 123 15.15 5.14 19.78
C ASP A 123 14.51 3.76 19.55
N ASP A 124 14.69 2.83 20.49
CA ASP A 124 14.11 1.47 20.42
C ASP A 124 12.60 1.47 20.64
N GLU A 125 12.07 2.28 21.57
CA GLU A 125 10.63 2.45 21.76
C GLU A 125 9.97 3.10 20.52
N LEU A 126 10.60 4.12 19.96
CA LEU A 126 10.14 4.78 18.74
C LEU A 126 10.16 3.81 17.56
N PHE A 127 11.19 2.99 17.43
CA PHE A 127 11.29 2.00 16.36
C PHE A 127 10.23 0.91 16.48
N ARG A 128 9.98 0.36 17.68
CA ARG A 128 8.89 -0.61 17.90
C ARG A 128 7.52 0.00 17.58
N ALA A 129 7.28 1.22 18.01
CA ALA A 129 6.04 1.93 17.70
C ALA A 129 5.87 2.14 16.18
N LEU A 130 6.95 2.52 15.47
CA LEU A 130 6.97 2.64 14.02
C LEU A 130 6.60 1.30 13.35
N MET A 131 7.24 0.21 13.76
CA MET A 131 6.99 -1.12 13.17
C MET A 131 5.54 -1.55 13.37
N TYR A 132 4.98 -1.27 14.55
CA TYR A 132 3.58 -1.57 14.83
C TYR A 132 2.62 -0.76 13.95
N VAL A 133 2.80 0.55 13.83
CA VAL A 133 1.87 1.38 13.03
C VAL A 133 2.01 1.15 11.54
N LYS A 134 3.21 0.77 11.07
CA LYS A 134 3.47 0.49 9.65
C LYS A 134 2.99 -0.89 9.20
N HIS A 135 3.29 -1.91 9.97
CA HIS A 135 3.16 -3.30 9.54
C HIS A 135 2.20 -4.12 10.38
N GLY A 136 1.77 -3.63 11.55
CA GLY A 136 1.11 -4.44 12.55
C GLY A 136 2.09 -5.39 13.24
N TRP A 137 1.68 -5.94 14.38
CA TRP A 137 2.56 -6.78 15.21
C TRP A 137 3.02 -8.06 14.49
N ASP A 138 2.13 -8.69 13.73
CA ASP A 138 2.40 -9.99 13.08
C ASP A 138 3.40 -9.90 11.92
N ASN A 139 3.51 -8.74 11.27
CA ASN A 139 4.48 -8.54 10.21
C ASN A 139 5.87 -8.09 10.70
N ALA A 140 5.99 -7.64 11.95
CA ALA A 140 7.27 -7.25 12.54
C ALA A 140 8.19 -8.47 12.77
N VAL A 141 7.62 -9.65 12.90
CA VAL A 141 8.35 -10.92 13.14
C VAL A 141 8.71 -11.63 11.82
N ALA A 142 8.01 -11.35 10.74
CA ALA A 142 8.17 -12.04 9.45
C ALA A 142 9.35 -11.53 8.58
N ASN A 143 10.05 -10.50 9.00
CA ASN A 143 11.18 -9.91 8.25
C ASN A 143 12.57 -10.40 8.68
N ASP A 144 12.68 -11.61 9.25
CA ASP A 144 13.97 -12.25 9.41
C ASP A 144 14.49 -12.73 8.05
N GLY A 145 15.25 -11.88 7.39
CA GLY A 145 16.15 -12.27 6.32
C GLY A 145 15.64 -12.17 4.88
N GLY A 146 14.50 -11.54 4.62
CA GLY A 146 14.12 -11.18 3.24
C GLY A 146 14.93 -10.00 2.72
N GLU A 147 15.39 -10.08 1.46
CA GLU A 147 15.98 -8.93 0.78
C GLU A 147 15.08 -7.69 0.96
N PRO A 148 15.65 -6.53 1.29
CA PRO A 148 14.88 -5.30 1.40
C PRO A 148 14.10 -5.11 0.11
N ALA A 149 12.78 -4.96 0.23
CA ALA A 149 11.95 -4.63 -0.93
C ALA A 149 12.58 -3.45 -1.67
N PRO A 150 12.71 -3.50 -3.02
CA PRO A 150 13.27 -2.39 -3.76
C PRO A 150 12.57 -1.11 -3.32
N GLN A 151 13.35 -0.09 -2.98
CA GLN A 151 12.80 1.20 -2.59
C GLN A 151 12.00 1.71 -3.78
N ALA A 152 10.70 1.94 -3.57
CA ALA A 152 9.88 2.55 -4.59
C ALA A 152 10.46 3.94 -4.90
N ASP A 153 10.49 4.27 -6.20
CA ASP A 153 10.87 5.60 -6.64
C ASP A 153 9.91 6.62 -6.01
N PRO A 154 10.42 7.70 -5.41
CA PRO A 154 9.61 8.76 -4.82
C PRO A 154 8.54 9.31 -5.76
N GLU A 155 8.83 9.53 -7.03
CA GLU A 155 7.88 10.01 -8.02
C GLU A 155 6.74 8.99 -8.22
N THR A 156 7.06 7.72 -8.34
CA THR A 156 6.07 6.64 -8.46
C THR A 156 5.14 6.55 -7.25
N GLU A 157 5.66 6.76 -6.03
CA GLU A 157 4.84 6.76 -4.82
C GLU A 157 3.90 7.97 -4.75
N LEU A 158 4.36 9.15 -5.16
CA LEU A 158 3.51 10.36 -5.26
C LEU A 158 2.40 10.17 -6.29
N ASP A 159 2.71 9.64 -7.46
CA ASP A 159 1.72 9.35 -8.51
C ASP A 159 0.66 8.36 -8.04
N VAL A 160 1.07 7.33 -7.29
CA VAL A 160 0.15 6.37 -6.69
C VAL A 160 -0.76 7.02 -5.65
N LEU A 161 -0.22 7.91 -4.81
CA LEU A 161 -1.01 8.63 -3.81
C LEU A 161 -1.99 9.60 -4.44
N ASP A 162 -1.58 10.33 -5.47
CA ASP A 162 -2.44 11.25 -6.22
C ASP A 162 -3.55 10.51 -6.98
N ALA A 163 -3.23 9.39 -7.60
CA ALA A 163 -4.20 8.53 -8.26
C ALA A 163 -5.22 7.98 -7.24
N LEU A 164 -4.75 7.48 -6.09
CA LEU A 164 -5.60 6.98 -5.03
C LEU A 164 -6.52 8.06 -4.46
N LEU A 165 -5.99 9.28 -4.23
CA LEU A 165 -6.74 10.43 -3.76
C LEU A 165 -7.83 10.82 -4.75
N THR A 166 -7.47 10.94 -6.03
CA THR A 166 -8.38 11.35 -7.10
C THR A 166 -9.50 10.32 -7.29
N GLU A 167 -9.15 9.05 -7.31
CA GLU A 167 -10.11 7.96 -7.49
C GLU A 167 -11.03 7.82 -6.27
N ALA A 168 -10.48 7.89 -5.04
CA ALA A 168 -11.28 7.83 -3.82
C ALA A 168 -12.26 9.00 -3.74
N ALA A 169 -11.82 10.22 -4.01
CA ALA A 169 -12.69 11.41 -4.01
C ALA A 169 -13.76 11.32 -5.10
N GLY A 170 -13.39 11.00 -6.33
CA GLY A 170 -14.29 10.93 -7.47
C GLY A 170 -15.38 9.87 -7.33
N ARG A 171 -15.05 8.70 -6.80
CA ARG A 171 -16.00 7.57 -6.66
C ARG A 171 -16.85 7.63 -5.41
N SER A 172 -16.33 8.19 -4.32
CA SER A 172 -17.05 8.24 -3.04
C SER A 172 -17.87 9.51 -2.85
N GLY A 173 -17.65 10.54 -3.65
CA GLY A 173 -18.24 11.86 -3.44
C GLY A 173 -17.70 12.60 -2.21
N ILE A 174 -16.60 12.12 -1.62
CA ILE A 174 -15.92 12.74 -0.48
C ILE A 174 -14.94 13.80 -1.00
N ALA A 175 -14.87 14.94 -0.31
CA ALA A 175 -13.93 15.98 -0.70
C ALA A 175 -12.45 15.48 -0.61
N PRO A 176 -11.56 15.88 -1.53
CA PRO A 176 -10.14 15.49 -1.49
C PRO A 176 -9.46 15.82 -0.15
N SER A 177 -9.87 16.92 0.51
CA SER A 177 -9.37 17.30 1.84
C SER A 177 -9.72 16.28 2.91
N GLU A 178 -10.90 15.67 2.83
CA GLU A 178 -11.35 14.63 3.76
C GLU A 178 -10.62 13.31 3.47
N VAL A 179 -10.45 12.94 2.19
CA VAL A 179 -9.68 11.75 1.81
C VAL A 179 -8.26 11.83 2.32
N ARG A 180 -7.63 13.02 2.33
CA ARG A 180 -6.30 13.24 2.89
C ARG A 180 -6.19 12.93 4.39
N THR A 181 -7.30 12.98 5.13
CA THR A 181 -7.31 12.61 6.57
C THR A 181 -7.40 11.11 6.82
N LEU A 182 -7.72 10.33 5.80
CA LEU A 182 -7.81 8.88 5.89
C LEU A 182 -6.42 8.24 5.79
N THR A 183 -6.24 7.11 6.48
CA THR A 183 -5.09 6.24 6.21
C THR A 183 -5.24 5.59 4.84
N LYS A 184 -4.16 5.06 4.29
CA LYS A 184 -4.21 4.32 3.02
C LYS A 184 -5.21 3.17 3.08
N LEU A 185 -5.24 2.42 4.19
CA LEU A 185 -6.21 1.34 4.40
C LEU A 185 -7.65 1.83 4.42
N GLN A 186 -7.91 2.96 5.08
CA GLN A 186 -9.25 3.57 5.10
C GLN A 186 -9.67 4.08 3.73
N SER A 187 -8.76 4.72 3.00
CA SER A 187 -9.00 5.17 1.63
C SER A 187 -9.34 4.01 0.69
N ASP A 188 -8.59 2.92 0.77
CA ASP A 188 -8.89 1.70 0.02
C ASP A 188 -10.25 1.08 0.43
N ALA A 189 -10.64 1.18 1.70
CA ALA A 189 -11.95 0.72 2.17
C ALA A 189 -13.09 1.58 1.61
N VAL A 190 -12.91 2.91 1.53
CA VAL A 190 -13.85 3.85 0.90
C VAL A 190 -14.00 3.52 -0.58
N LEU A 191 -12.90 3.31 -1.30
CA LEU A 191 -12.93 2.91 -2.70
C LEU A 191 -13.69 1.60 -2.91
N ARG A 192 -13.42 0.59 -2.07
CA ARG A 192 -14.14 -0.68 -2.14
C ARG A 192 -15.64 -0.53 -1.92
N ALA A 193 -16.04 0.27 -0.94
CA ALA A 193 -17.44 0.54 -0.67
C ALA A 193 -18.12 1.22 -1.88
N ALA A 194 -17.46 2.23 -2.47
CA ALA A 194 -17.94 2.97 -3.62
C ALA A 194 -18.03 2.11 -4.91
N CYS A 195 -17.11 1.15 -5.08
CA CYS A 195 -17.07 0.28 -6.25
C CYS A 195 -17.93 -0.99 -6.14
N ARG A 196 -18.77 -1.13 -5.12
CA ARG A 196 -19.51 -2.37 -4.81
C ARG A 196 -18.60 -3.59 -4.77
N ALA A 197 -17.58 -3.40 -3.98
CA ALA A 197 -16.64 -4.19 -3.54
C ALA A 197 -16.57 -5.70 -3.59
N GLY A 198 -15.59 -6.14 -3.70
CA GLY A 198 -15.07 -7.48 -3.71
C GLY A 198 -13.98 -7.64 -4.76
N GLU A 199 -13.88 -6.69 -5.68
CA GLU A 199 -12.95 -6.76 -6.81
C GLU A 199 -11.64 -5.98 -6.57
N ILE A 200 -11.62 -5.04 -5.62
CA ILE A 200 -10.39 -4.33 -5.28
C ILE A 200 -9.68 -5.06 -4.13
N PRO A 201 -8.45 -5.53 -4.34
CA PRO A 201 -7.71 -6.26 -3.32
C PRO A 201 -7.32 -5.34 -2.16
N GLN A 202 -7.13 -5.93 -0.98
CA GLN A 202 -6.58 -5.23 0.17
C GLN A 202 -5.20 -4.63 -0.17
N PRO A 203 -4.80 -3.49 0.43
CA PRO A 203 -3.52 -2.84 0.12
C PRO A 203 -2.30 -3.75 0.22
N GLY A 204 -2.24 -4.60 1.23
CA GLY A 204 -1.16 -5.58 1.39
C GLY A 204 -1.08 -6.64 0.29
N THR A 205 -2.16 -6.81 -0.49
CA THR A 205 -2.24 -7.78 -1.57
C THR A 205 -2.19 -7.15 -2.97
N ALA A 206 -2.14 -5.81 -3.06
CA ALA A 206 -2.15 -5.10 -4.33
C ALA A 206 -1.02 -5.56 -5.27
N LYS A 207 0.20 -5.74 -4.75
CA LYS A 207 1.34 -6.26 -5.53
C LYS A 207 1.08 -7.68 -6.07
N LEU A 208 0.48 -8.54 -5.26
CA LEU A 208 0.13 -9.90 -5.67
C LEU A 208 -0.96 -9.90 -6.74
N TYR A 209 -1.96 -9.02 -6.59
CA TYR A 209 -3.00 -8.86 -7.60
C TYR A 209 -2.44 -8.30 -8.92
N MET A 210 -1.51 -7.35 -8.87
CA MET A 210 -0.83 -6.88 -10.08
C MET A 210 -0.06 -8.01 -10.77
N LYS A 211 0.68 -8.83 -10.01
CA LYS A 211 1.35 -10.01 -10.56
C LYS A 211 0.35 -10.99 -11.20
N TYR A 212 -0.78 -11.24 -10.55
CA TYR A 212 -1.86 -12.04 -11.09
C TYR A 212 -2.35 -11.49 -12.45
N ARG A 213 -2.66 -10.19 -12.51
CA ARG A 213 -3.10 -9.52 -13.75
C ARG A 213 -2.04 -9.54 -14.84
N MET A 214 -0.76 -9.48 -14.49
CA MET A 214 0.33 -9.62 -15.46
C MET A 214 0.33 -11.01 -16.10
N VAL A 215 0.19 -12.08 -15.32
CA VAL A 215 0.11 -13.45 -15.87
C VAL A 215 -1.08 -13.59 -16.82
N VAL A 216 -2.25 -13.06 -16.45
CA VAL A 216 -3.42 -13.07 -17.36
C VAL A 216 -3.10 -12.35 -18.67
N ARG A 217 -2.48 -11.16 -18.60
CA ARG A 217 -2.09 -10.39 -19.80
C ARG A 217 -1.02 -11.09 -20.64
N GLU A 218 -0.08 -11.78 -20.03
CA GLU A 218 0.94 -12.58 -20.73
C GLU A 218 0.29 -13.71 -21.53
N ILE A 219 -0.72 -14.38 -20.96
CA ILE A 219 -1.50 -15.41 -21.65
C ILE A 219 -2.27 -14.80 -22.84
N GLU A 220 -2.94 -13.67 -22.63
CA GLU A 220 -3.69 -12.96 -23.66
C GLU A 220 -2.75 -12.45 -24.79
N ALA A 221 -1.57 -11.94 -24.44
CA ALA A 221 -0.59 -11.40 -25.39
C ALA A 221 0.03 -12.48 -26.31
N ARG A 222 0.13 -13.74 -25.84
CA ARG A 222 0.57 -14.86 -26.73
C ARG A 222 -0.40 -15.19 -27.84
N GLY A 223 -1.60 -14.65 -27.77
CA GLY A 223 -2.62 -14.85 -28.78
C GLY A 223 -3.38 -16.17 -28.66
N LYS A 224 -4.44 -16.26 -29.42
CA LYS A 224 -5.28 -17.46 -29.52
C LYS A 224 -4.56 -18.50 -30.36
N LYS A 225 -4.56 -19.75 -29.90
CA LYS A 225 -4.13 -20.83 -30.77
C LYS A 225 -5.06 -20.88 -32.00
N PRO A 226 -4.54 -21.03 -33.23
CA PRO A 226 -5.40 -21.27 -34.37
C PRO A 226 -6.31 -22.46 -34.04
N ARG A 227 -7.61 -22.31 -34.21
CA ARG A 227 -8.49 -23.47 -34.22
C ARG A 227 -7.95 -24.39 -35.29
N GLU A 228 -7.48 -25.56 -34.92
CA GLU A 228 -7.26 -26.63 -35.90
C GLU A 228 -8.59 -26.77 -36.67
N ALA A 229 -8.53 -26.47 -37.95
CA ALA A 229 -9.65 -26.69 -38.82
C ALA A 229 -9.96 -28.18 -38.68
N GLY A 230 -11.07 -28.47 -38.03
CA GLY A 230 -11.51 -29.87 -37.89
C GLY A 230 -11.60 -30.46 -39.27
N ASP A 231 -10.84 -31.53 -39.48
CA ASP A 231 -10.99 -32.37 -40.62
C ASP A 231 -12.46 -32.81 -40.66
N GLY A 232 -13.21 -32.13 -41.51
CA GLY A 232 -14.55 -32.56 -41.84
C GLY A 232 -14.43 -33.70 -42.84
N GLU A 233 -14.70 -34.87 -42.40
CA GLU A 233 -15.27 -35.97 -43.20
C GLU A 233 -16.65 -36.34 -42.68
#